data_fe4ee3edfa11cb07f074f06501eac479
#
_entry.id   fe4ee3edfa11cb07f074f06501eac479
#
_cell.length_a   1.000
_cell.length_b   1.000
_cell.length_c   1.000
_cell.angle_alpha   90.00
_cell.angle_beta   90.00
_cell.angle_gamma   90.00
#
_symmetry.space_group_name_H-M   'P 1'
#
loop_
_entity.id
_entity.type
_entity.pdbx_description
1 polymer ?
#
loop_
_entity_poly.entity_id
_entity_poly.type
_entity_poly.pdbx_seq_one_letter_code
_entity_poly.pdbx_strand_id
1 'polypeptide(L)'
;EDILKWIRWIVIRDPEARIILHGISMGGATVMMTAGENPEHVAGYIEDCGYTSVYDIFACVMKRDYHLPAFPILHCCRLIGKLRAGYDFKKASCVEQLKKCKKPMLFIHGEKDNFVPVSMGYQVYEAFPGDKELYIAKNAGHAEAMDVDPDTYFEKIFDFIDMQIKNRNNI
;
A
#
# COMPACT_ATOMS: atom_id res chain seq x y z
N GLU A 1 3.26 -7.69 -11.07
CA GLU A 1 4.35 -8.29 -11.87
C GLU A 1 5.47 -7.31 -12.20
N ASP A 2 5.17 -6.06 -12.58
CA ASP A 2 6.19 -5.12 -13.06
C ASP A 2 7.17 -4.68 -11.96
N ILE A 3 6.70 -4.42 -10.73
CA ILE A 3 7.58 -4.13 -9.59
C ILE A 3 8.56 -5.30 -9.34
N LEU A 4 8.11 -6.55 -9.44
CA LEU A 4 8.98 -7.71 -9.28
C LEU A 4 10.06 -7.79 -10.37
N LYS A 5 9.76 -7.33 -11.60
CA LYS A 5 10.77 -7.22 -12.68
C LYS A 5 11.78 -6.13 -12.38
N TRP A 6 11.34 -4.97 -11.86
CA TRP A 6 12.24 -3.91 -11.44
C TRP A 6 13.15 -4.33 -10.29
N ILE A 7 12.63 -5.04 -9.29
CA ILE A 7 13.44 -5.63 -8.21
C ILE A 7 14.53 -6.53 -8.80
N ARG A 8 14.16 -7.46 -9.68
CA ARG A 8 15.12 -8.36 -10.35
C ARG A 8 16.16 -7.58 -11.16
N TRP A 9 15.73 -6.54 -11.86
CA TRP A 9 16.64 -5.70 -12.67
C TRP A 9 17.68 -4.98 -11.80
N ILE A 10 17.29 -4.49 -10.61
CA ILE A 10 18.21 -3.89 -9.64
C ILE A 10 19.19 -4.94 -9.13
N VAL A 11 18.70 -6.08 -8.69
CA VAL A 11 19.50 -7.16 -8.09
C VAL A 11 20.52 -7.75 -9.08
N ILE A 12 20.18 -7.84 -10.37
CA ILE A 12 21.14 -8.27 -11.41
C ILE A 12 22.33 -7.29 -11.50
N ARG A 13 22.14 -6.00 -11.24
CA ARG A 13 23.19 -4.96 -11.29
C ARG A 13 23.94 -4.80 -9.99
N ASP A 14 23.25 -4.98 -8.89
CA ASP A 14 23.78 -4.92 -7.53
C ASP A 14 23.17 -6.07 -6.69
N PRO A 15 23.84 -7.23 -6.64
CA PRO A 15 23.38 -8.37 -5.86
C PRO A 15 23.27 -8.12 -4.36
N GLU A 16 23.96 -7.11 -3.84
CA GLU A 16 23.90 -6.71 -2.43
C GLU A 16 22.85 -5.61 -2.16
N ALA A 17 22.12 -5.17 -3.19
CA ALA A 17 21.10 -4.13 -3.06
C ALA A 17 20.06 -4.48 -1.99
N ARG A 18 19.77 -3.51 -1.14
CA ARG A 18 18.66 -3.55 -0.17
C ARG A 18 17.60 -2.58 -0.62
N ILE A 19 16.44 -3.09 -0.90
CA ILE A 19 15.36 -2.33 -1.53
C ILE A 19 14.30 -2.01 -0.48
N ILE A 20 13.92 -0.75 -0.38
CA ILE A 20 12.69 -0.31 0.30
C ILE A 20 11.71 0.09 -0.80
N LEU A 21 10.51 -0.45 -0.76
CA LEU A 21 9.44 -0.04 -1.67
C LEU A 21 8.57 1.01 -1.00
N HIS A 22 8.48 2.17 -1.64
CA HIS A 22 7.59 3.25 -1.20
C HIS A 22 6.57 3.55 -2.29
N GLY A 23 5.32 3.75 -1.91
CA GLY A 23 4.25 4.08 -2.85
C GLY A 23 3.12 4.86 -2.21
N ILE A 24 2.55 5.79 -2.99
CA ILE A 24 1.48 6.70 -2.58
C ILE A 24 0.19 6.31 -3.30
N SER A 25 -0.94 6.29 -2.62
CA SER A 25 -2.28 6.01 -3.14
C SER A 25 -2.33 4.66 -3.87
N MET A 26 -2.55 4.62 -5.18
CA MET A 26 -2.47 3.39 -5.99
C MET A 26 -1.06 2.76 -5.91
N GLY A 27 -0.01 3.57 -5.75
CA GLY A 27 1.35 3.10 -5.48
C GLY A 27 1.45 2.39 -4.12
N GLY A 28 0.80 2.91 -3.08
CA GLY A 28 0.70 2.28 -1.76
C GLY A 28 0.01 0.91 -1.84
N ALA A 29 -1.13 0.85 -2.55
CA ALA A 29 -1.80 -0.42 -2.82
C ALA A 29 -0.89 -1.40 -3.60
N THR A 30 -0.12 -0.91 -4.59
CA THR A 30 0.83 -1.73 -5.35
C THR A 30 1.96 -2.25 -4.47
N VAL A 31 2.47 -1.44 -3.54
CA VAL A 31 3.45 -1.86 -2.52
C VAL A 31 2.89 -2.97 -1.65
N MET A 32 1.68 -2.80 -1.10
CA MET A 32 1.02 -3.81 -0.27
C MET A 32 0.77 -5.12 -1.04
N MET A 33 0.34 -5.04 -2.30
CA MET A 33 0.16 -6.21 -3.16
C MET A 33 1.50 -6.93 -3.43
N THR A 34 2.59 -6.17 -3.62
CA THR A 34 3.94 -6.73 -3.82
C THR A 34 4.49 -7.34 -2.52
N ALA A 35 4.17 -6.74 -1.38
CA ALA A 35 4.61 -7.23 -0.07
C ALA A 35 4.14 -8.65 0.22
N GLY A 36 2.94 -9.03 -0.22
CA GLY A 36 2.42 -10.39 -0.08
C GLY A 36 3.17 -11.45 -0.89
N GLU A 37 3.94 -11.06 -1.90
CA GLU A 37 4.81 -11.94 -2.68
C GLU A 37 6.18 -12.20 -1.99
N ASN A 38 6.49 -11.45 -0.92
CA ASN A 38 7.73 -11.56 -0.13
C ASN A 38 9.03 -11.58 -0.95
N PRO A 39 9.28 -10.66 -1.88
CA PRO A 39 10.49 -10.66 -2.69
C PRO A 39 11.75 -10.56 -1.81
N GLU A 40 12.77 -11.35 -2.12
CA GLU A 40 13.92 -11.63 -1.24
C GLU A 40 14.71 -10.37 -0.86
N HIS A 41 15.04 -9.51 -1.83
CA HIS A 41 15.89 -8.34 -1.66
C HIS A 41 15.18 -7.09 -1.13
N VAL A 42 13.89 -7.17 -0.88
CA VAL A 42 13.14 -6.06 -0.24
C VAL A 42 13.31 -6.17 1.27
N ALA A 43 13.78 -5.11 1.90
CA ALA A 43 14.03 -5.04 3.34
C ALA A 43 12.81 -4.52 4.12
N GLY A 44 11.95 -3.73 3.49
CA GLY A 44 10.76 -3.17 4.12
C GLY A 44 9.89 -2.43 3.10
N TYR A 45 8.73 -2.00 3.56
CA TYR A 45 7.71 -1.37 2.73
C TYR A 45 7.20 -0.09 3.40
N ILE A 46 6.89 0.92 2.58
CA ILE A 46 6.24 2.16 3.02
C ILE A 46 5.02 2.35 2.13
N GLU A 47 3.85 2.31 2.70
CA GLU A 47 2.61 2.63 2.00
C GLU A 47 2.05 3.94 2.53
N ASP A 48 1.61 4.81 1.64
CA ASP A 48 0.99 6.09 1.95
C ASP A 48 -0.38 6.18 1.27
N CYS A 49 -1.42 6.38 2.06
CA CYS A 49 -2.82 6.50 1.70
C CYS A 49 -3.34 5.43 0.71
N GLY A 50 -2.85 4.20 0.85
CA GLY A 50 -3.34 3.05 0.09
C GLY A 50 -4.72 2.58 0.58
N TYR A 51 -5.34 1.69 -0.18
CA TYR A 51 -6.71 1.21 0.05
C TYR A 51 -6.76 -0.31 0.31
N THR A 52 -7.86 -0.76 0.91
CA THR A 52 -8.08 -2.16 1.31
C THR A 52 -8.17 -3.12 0.12
N SER A 53 -8.86 -2.73 -0.94
CA SER A 53 -8.99 -3.48 -2.18
C SER A 53 -9.43 -2.58 -3.34
N VAL A 54 -9.20 -3.03 -4.57
CA VAL A 54 -9.72 -2.34 -5.77
C VAL A 54 -11.24 -2.26 -5.75
N TYR A 55 -11.91 -3.29 -5.23
CA TYR A 55 -13.37 -3.29 -5.12
C TYR A 55 -13.85 -2.23 -4.13
N ASP A 56 -13.21 -2.11 -2.98
CA ASP A 56 -13.64 -1.19 -1.92
C ASP A 56 -13.43 0.27 -2.33
N ILE A 57 -12.29 0.60 -2.95
CA ILE A 57 -12.07 1.97 -3.43
C ILE A 57 -13.07 2.35 -4.53
N PHE A 58 -13.38 1.44 -5.45
CA PHE A 58 -14.42 1.70 -6.46
C PHE A 58 -15.80 1.88 -5.82
N ALA A 59 -16.14 1.11 -4.79
CA ALA A 59 -17.39 1.28 -4.05
C ALA A 59 -17.47 2.64 -3.35
N CYS A 60 -16.36 3.10 -2.76
CA CYS A 60 -16.28 4.43 -2.15
C CYS A 60 -16.46 5.54 -3.19
N VAL A 61 -15.74 5.49 -4.31
CA VAL A 61 -15.83 6.47 -5.39
C VAL A 61 -17.24 6.53 -5.99
N MET A 62 -17.84 5.35 -6.27
CA MET A 62 -19.22 5.30 -6.78
C MET A 62 -20.22 5.94 -5.83
N LYS A 63 -20.10 5.68 -4.53
CA LYS A 63 -21.00 6.25 -3.53
C LYS A 63 -20.78 7.76 -3.40
N ARG A 64 -19.52 8.23 -3.34
CA ARG A 64 -19.15 9.62 -3.10
C ARG A 64 -19.46 10.52 -4.30
N ASP A 65 -19.02 10.12 -5.50
CA ASP A 65 -19.01 11.00 -6.66
C ASP A 65 -20.24 10.83 -7.55
N TYR A 66 -20.80 9.62 -7.60
CA TYR A 66 -21.92 9.30 -8.46
C TYR A 66 -23.22 9.02 -7.71
N HIS A 67 -23.18 8.95 -6.36
CA HIS A 67 -24.34 8.58 -5.51
C HIS A 67 -24.97 7.23 -5.91
N LEU A 68 -24.18 6.32 -6.48
CA LEU A 68 -24.62 5.02 -6.94
C LEU A 68 -24.24 3.91 -5.95
N PRO A 69 -25.09 2.89 -5.77
CA PRO A 69 -24.76 1.75 -4.95
C PRO A 69 -23.74 0.83 -5.66
N ALA A 70 -22.86 0.22 -4.88
CA ALA A 70 -21.90 -0.75 -5.42
C ALA A 70 -22.60 -1.95 -6.09
N PHE A 71 -23.65 -2.47 -5.47
CA PHE A 71 -24.48 -3.52 -6.08
C PHE A 71 -25.70 -2.92 -6.81
N PRO A 72 -26.06 -3.38 -8.02
CA PRO A 72 -25.42 -4.47 -8.78
C PRO A 72 -24.27 -4.05 -9.67
N ILE A 73 -23.97 -2.76 -9.80
CA ILE A 73 -23.12 -2.17 -10.85
C ILE A 73 -21.69 -2.76 -10.78
N LEU A 74 -21.01 -2.68 -9.64
CA LEU A 74 -19.66 -3.24 -9.50
C LEU A 74 -19.63 -4.76 -9.69
N HIS A 75 -20.73 -5.45 -9.38
CA HIS A 75 -20.83 -6.88 -9.65
C HIS A 75 -20.82 -7.17 -11.15
N CYS A 76 -21.58 -6.41 -11.93
CA CYS A 76 -21.58 -6.51 -13.41
C CYS A 76 -20.22 -6.12 -14.00
N CYS A 77 -19.63 -5.00 -13.53
CA CYS A 77 -18.29 -4.57 -13.96
C CYS A 77 -17.22 -5.63 -13.68
N ARG A 78 -17.28 -6.26 -12.48
CA ARG A 78 -16.39 -7.36 -12.11
C ARG A 78 -16.51 -8.54 -13.07
N LEU A 79 -17.75 -8.96 -13.40
CA LEU A 79 -17.99 -10.08 -14.31
C LEU A 79 -17.44 -9.78 -15.72
N ILE A 80 -17.71 -8.58 -16.24
CA ILE A 80 -17.20 -8.12 -17.54
C ILE A 80 -15.67 -8.06 -17.53
N GLY A 81 -15.05 -7.49 -16.49
CA GLY A 81 -13.60 -7.42 -16.33
C GLY A 81 -12.96 -8.81 -16.33
N LYS A 82 -13.57 -9.76 -15.60
CA LYS A 82 -13.10 -11.15 -15.58
C LYS A 82 -13.19 -11.82 -16.95
N LEU A 83 -14.27 -11.58 -17.68
CA LEU A 83 -14.48 -12.19 -19.00
C LEU A 83 -13.60 -11.55 -20.11
N ARG A 84 -13.40 -10.23 -20.07
CA ARG A 84 -12.67 -9.50 -21.12
C ARG A 84 -11.20 -9.31 -20.85
N ALA A 85 -10.83 -9.05 -19.58
CA ALA A 85 -9.47 -8.73 -19.20
C ALA A 85 -8.77 -9.84 -18.39
N GLY A 86 -9.49 -10.93 -18.07
CA GLY A 86 -8.94 -12.09 -17.39
C GLY A 86 -8.64 -11.87 -15.89
N TYR A 87 -8.95 -10.70 -15.34
CA TYR A 87 -8.71 -10.43 -13.91
C TYR A 87 -9.99 -10.08 -13.14
N ASP A 88 -9.99 -10.44 -11.87
CA ASP A 88 -11.07 -10.19 -10.94
C ASP A 88 -10.62 -9.17 -9.89
N PHE A 89 -11.06 -7.91 -10.00
CA PHE A 89 -10.64 -6.85 -9.10
C PHE A 89 -11.10 -7.03 -7.64
N LYS A 90 -12.01 -7.93 -7.34
CA LYS A 90 -12.31 -8.33 -5.97
C LYS A 90 -11.18 -9.17 -5.35
N LYS A 91 -10.38 -9.86 -6.20
CA LYS A 91 -9.19 -10.59 -5.75
C LYS A 91 -7.98 -9.68 -5.52
N ALA A 92 -7.99 -8.47 -6.05
CA ALA A 92 -6.96 -7.46 -5.80
C ALA A 92 -7.23 -6.81 -4.43
N SER A 93 -6.93 -7.56 -3.37
CA SER A 93 -7.11 -7.18 -1.97
C SER A 93 -5.77 -7.01 -1.28
N CYS A 94 -5.46 -5.77 -0.89
CA CYS A 94 -4.27 -5.45 -0.10
C CYS A 94 -4.33 -6.14 1.27
N VAL A 95 -5.50 -6.18 1.90
CA VAL A 95 -5.74 -6.86 3.18
C VAL A 95 -5.33 -8.33 3.11
N GLU A 96 -5.72 -9.06 2.05
CA GLU A 96 -5.38 -10.48 1.92
C GLU A 96 -3.90 -10.69 1.58
N GLN A 97 -3.27 -9.77 0.88
CA GLN A 97 -1.84 -9.85 0.60
C GLN A 97 -0.99 -9.52 1.83
N LEU A 98 -1.38 -8.52 2.61
CA LEU A 98 -0.67 -8.13 3.83
C LEU A 98 -0.57 -9.26 4.84
N LYS A 99 -1.58 -10.13 4.95
CA LYS A 99 -1.55 -11.32 5.82
C LYS A 99 -0.40 -12.29 5.52
N LYS A 100 0.16 -12.23 4.32
CA LYS A 100 1.28 -13.08 3.87
C LYS A 100 2.65 -12.41 4.04
N CYS A 101 2.68 -11.08 4.18
CA CYS A 101 3.91 -10.31 4.26
C CYS A 101 4.64 -10.60 5.58
N LYS A 102 5.98 -10.78 5.48
CA LYS A 102 6.86 -11.14 6.60
C LYS A 102 7.86 -10.04 6.96
N LYS A 103 7.90 -8.95 6.20
CA LYS A 103 8.90 -7.88 6.35
C LYS A 103 8.25 -6.61 6.87
N PRO A 104 8.98 -5.77 7.61
CA PRO A 104 8.42 -4.57 8.26
C PRO A 104 7.72 -3.63 7.29
N MET A 105 6.72 -2.89 7.78
CA MET A 105 5.98 -1.92 7.00
C MET A 105 5.64 -0.67 7.79
N LEU A 106 5.89 0.49 7.20
CA LEU A 106 5.38 1.79 7.65
C LEU A 106 4.11 2.13 6.87
N PHE A 107 3.05 2.45 7.62
CA PHE A 107 1.76 2.90 7.10
C PHE A 107 1.61 4.40 7.36
N ILE A 108 1.30 5.16 6.32
CA ILE A 108 1.06 6.60 6.40
C ILE A 108 -0.33 6.89 5.85
N HIS A 109 -1.10 7.79 6.49
CA HIS A 109 -2.40 8.18 5.99
C HIS A 109 -2.79 9.58 6.45
N GLY A 110 -3.48 10.34 5.61
CA GLY A 110 -4.04 11.64 5.98
C GLY A 110 -5.29 11.48 6.86
N GLU A 111 -5.35 12.22 7.97
CA GLU A 111 -6.50 12.18 8.89
C GLU A 111 -7.81 12.57 8.20
N LYS A 112 -7.74 13.56 7.28
CA LYS A 112 -8.89 14.11 6.55
C LYS A 112 -9.01 13.58 5.13
N ASP A 113 -8.38 12.44 4.83
CA ASP A 113 -8.48 11.82 3.51
C ASP A 113 -9.93 11.44 3.22
N ASN A 114 -10.53 12.14 2.26
CA ASN A 114 -11.89 11.94 1.79
C ASN A 114 -11.94 11.15 0.47
N PHE A 115 -10.80 10.86 -0.14
CA PHE A 115 -10.71 10.04 -1.35
C PHE A 115 -10.53 8.56 -0.99
N VAL A 116 -9.50 8.23 -0.22
CA VAL A 116 -9.33 6.94 0.44
C VAL A 116 -9.60 7.15 1.94
N PRO A 117 -10.78 6.82 2.46
CA PRO A 117 -11.11 7.08 3.86
C PRO A 117 -10.03 6.53 4.82
N VAL A 118 -9.64 7.32 5.82
CA VAL A 118 -8.63 6.93 6.83
C VAL A 118 -8.96 5.59 7.51
N SER A 119 -10.23 5.22 7.56
CA SER A 119 -10.66 3.90 8.03
C SER A 119 -10.09 2.74 7.21
N MET A 120 -9.78 2.93 5.92
CA MET A 120 -9.07 1.93 5.12
C MET A 120 -7.60 1.82 5.53
N GLY A 121 -6.94 2.93 5.87
CA GLY A 121 -5.59 2.95 6.44
C GLY A 121 -5.51 2.12 7.73
N TYR A 122 -6.45 2.32 8.65
CA TYR A 122 -6.53 1.48 9.86
C TYR A 122 -6.78 0.00 9.54
N GLN A 123 -7.64 -0.31 8.58
CA GLN A 123 -7.94 -1.71 8.20
C GLN A 123 -6.72 -2.42 7.62
N VAL A 124 -5.94 -1.78 6.74
CA VAL A 124 -4.70 -2.38 6.20
C VAL A 124 -3.64 -2.51 7.28
N TYR A 125 -3.49 -1.53 8.15
CA TYR A 125 -2.60 -1.61 9.32
C TYR A 125 -2.96 -2.79 10.23
N GLU A 126 -4.20 -2.94 10.63
CA GLU A 126 -4.66 -4.03 11.50
C GLU A 126 -4.51 -5.41 10.84
N ALA A 127 -4.72 -5.50 9.53
CA ALA A 127 -4.60 -6.75 8.78
C ALA A 127 -3.15 -7.26 8.67
N PHE A 128 -2.16 -6.38 8.82
CA PHE A 128 -0.76 -6.75 8.73
C PHE A 128 -0.26 -7.35 10.06
N PRO A 129 0.27 -8.60 10.07
CA PRO A 129 0.64 -9.29 11.30
C PRO A 129 2.09 -9.03 11.77
N GLY A 130 2.93 -8.40 10.92
CA GLY A 130 4.36 -8.21 11.17
C GLY A 130 4.69 -6.93 11.95
N ASP A 131 5.97 -6.58 11.99
CA ASP A 131 6.47 -5.33 12.58
C ASP A 131 5.96 -4.15 11.78
N LYS A 132 5.24 -3.25 12.45
CA LYS A 132 4.52 -2.17 11.79
C LYS A 132 4.56 -0.87 12.59
N GLU A 133 4.63 0.22 11.83
CA GLU A 133 4.43 1.57 12.35
C GLU A 133 3.26 2.24 11.64
N LEU A 134 2.57 3.15 12.32
CA LEU A 134 1.48 3.93 11.76
C LEU A 134 1.72 5.42 12.03
N TYR A 135 1.67 6.21 10.97
CA TYR A 135 1.66 7.66 11.03
C TYR A 135 0.38 8.22 10.41
N ILE A 136 -0.47 8.84 11.23
CA ILE A 136 -1.65 9.58 10.77
C ILE A 136 -1.31 11.06 10.74
N ALA A 137 -1.15 11.61 9.54
CA ALA A 137 -0.84 13.01 9.31
C ALA A 137 -2.07 13.88 9.62
N LYS A 138 -1.98 14.67 10.70
CA LYS A 138 -3.08 15.54 11.13
C LYS A 138 -3.42 16.59 10.08
N ASN A 139 -4.71 16.77 9.85
CA ASN A 139 -5.26 17.73 8.88
C ASN A 139 -4.91 17.45 7.40
N ALA A 140 -4.12 16.44 7.08
CA ALA A 140 -3.79 16.07 5.71
C ALA A 140 -4.97 15.37 5.02
N GLY A 141 -5.23 15.75 3.79
CA GLY A 141 -6.14 15.05 2.86
C GLY A 141 -5.44 13.91 2.15
N HIS A 142 -5.97 13.54 0.95
CA HIS A 142 -5.42 12.44 0.15
C HIS A 142 -4.05 12.78 -0.44
N ALA A 143 -3.03 11.99 -0.11
CA ALA A 143 -1.63 12.18 -0.53
C ALA A 143 -1.02 13.53 -0.11
N GLU A 144 -1.55 14.18 0.93
CA GLU A 144 -1.09 15.48 1.42
C GLU A 144 -0.22 15.39 2.69
N ALA A 145 0.08 14.18 3.16
CA ALA A 145 0.85 14.00 4.40
C ALA A 145 2.22 14.70 4.35
N MET A 146 2.91 14.60 3.21
CA MET A 146 4.18 15.25 2.96
C MET A 146 4.06 16.79 2.88
N ASP A 147 2.96 17.32 2.34
CA ASP A 147 2.79 18.75 2.14
C ASP A 147 2.38 19.48 3.43
N VAL A 148 1.62 18.78 4.29
CA VAL A 148 1.10 19.36 5.54
C VAL A 148 2.16 19.37 6.65
N ASP A 149 2.95 18.31 6.75
CA ASP A 149 4.00 18.18 7.78
C ASP A 149 5.21 17.44 7.20
N PRO A 150 6.01 18.11 6.33
CA PRO A 150 7.15 17.49 5.65
C PRO A 150 8.21 17.00 6.63
N ASP A 151 8.47 17.73 7.70
CA ASP A 151 9.52 17.39 8.66
C ASP A 151 9.22 16.04 9.32
N THR A 152 8.04 15.89 9.91
CA THR A 152 7.60 14.62 10.53
C THR A 152 7.46 13.50 9.50
N TYR A 153 6.97 13.81 8.28
CA TYR A 153 6.82 12.82 7.22
C TYR A 153 8.17 12.20 6.84
N PHE A 154 9.17 13.02 6.57
CA PHE A 154 10.51 12.53 6.20
C PHE A 154 11.26 11.92 7.38
N GLU A 155 11.10 12.45 8.60
CA GLU A 155 11.64 11.84 9.82
C GLU A 155 11.15 10.39 9.96
N LYS A 156 9.83 10.14 9.87
CA LYS A 156 9.26 8.79 9.93
C LYS A 156 9.80 7.86 8.86
N ILE A 157 9.91 8.34 7.63
CA ILE A 157 10.43 7.55 6.52
C ILE A 157 11.90 7.18 6.73
N PHE A 158 12.75 8.16 7.07
CA PHE A 158 14.19 7.92 7.22
C PHE A 158 14.50 7.09 8.46
N ASP A 159 13.80 7.30 9.57
CA ASP A 159 13.93 6.46 10.77
C ASP A 159 13.57 5.01 10.47
N PHE A 160 12.46 4.78 9.74
CA PHE A 160 12.08 3.44 9.31
C PHE A 160 13.14 2.82 8.41
N ILE A 161 13.65 3.53 7.40
CA ILE A 161 14.70 3.06 6.49
C ILE A 161 15.97 2.71 7.28
N ASP A 162 16.42 3.60 8.16
CA ASP A 162 17.61 3.42 8.98
C ASP A 162 17.51 2.17 9.87
N MET A 163 16.36 1.95 10.51
CA MET A 163 16.13 0.73 11.30
C MET A 163 16.25 -0.53 10.43
N GLN A 164 15.69 -0.54 9.22
CA GLN A 164 15.77 -1.69 8.34
C GLN A 164 17.19 -1.94 7.81
N ILE A 165 18.01 -0.88 7.68
CA ILE A 165 19.42 -1.01 7.27
C ILE A 165 20.29 -1.48 8.44
N LYS A 166 20.10 -0.96 9.65
CA LYS A 166 20.94 -1.26 10.84
C LYS A 166 20.70 -2.67 11.40
N ASN A 167 19.47 -3.17 11.38
CA ASN A 167 19.11 -4.47 11.97
C ASN A 167 19.86 -5.68 11.39
N ARG A 168 20.56 -5.55 10.26
CA ARG A 168 21.37 -6.64 9.69
C ARG A 168 22.84 -6.64 10.11
N ASN A 169 23.33 -5.56 10.72
CA ASN A 169 24.71 -5.52 11.22
C ASN A 169 24.87 -6.25 12.57
N ASN A 170 23.77 -6.79 13.11
CA ASN A 170 23.72 -7.48 14.39
C ASN A 170 23.38 -9.00 14.27
N ILE A 171 23.42 -9.56 13.06
CA ILE A 171 23.27 -11.00 12.77
C ILE A 171 24.55 -11.45 12.04
#